data_087b88f5b18030c98230278a7ddc8a17
#
_entry.id   087b88f5b18030c98230278a7ddc8a17
#
_cell.length_a   1.000
_cell.length_b   1.000
_cell.length_c   1.000
_cell.angle_alpha   90.00
_cell.angle_beta   90.00
_cell.angle_gamma   90.00
#
_symmetry.space_group_name_H-M   'P 1'
#
loop_
_entity.id
_entity.type
_entity.pdbx_description
1 polymer ?
#
loop_
_entity_poly.entity_id
_entity_poly.type
_entity_poly.pdbx_seq_one_letter_code
_entity_poly.pdbx_strand_id
1 'polypeptide(L)'
;MTVAPAFGTGIYSFSEAAQILVHRDPEVRAATLRRWVSDGLAPPSFGLAAAGGALLSFHDLVSLEVVRRFREEGVSLQRLRLLEHALRELHPDAARPFAYNLFFTDGATIWVELGGENEPNLVEAVGKRPNQYAWRPAIKTFAKEVRFGRRGEAVAWALSDRVEIDPKVQFGEPVVKGTRLPIRVIARELVSHSAQEVADWHAVDVEDVQDVRDFLAA
;
A
#
# COMPACT_ATOMS: atom_id res chain seq x y z
N MET A 1 -23.82 0.93 16.12
CA MET A 1 -22.41 0.51 16.00
C MET A 1 -21.54 1.75 16.18
N THR A 2 -20.83 1.83 17.28
CA THR A 2 -19.94 2.96 17.58
C THR A 2 -18.71 2.80 16.71
N VAL A 3 -18.52 3.71 15.75
CA VAL A 3 -17.27 3.80 14.97
C VAL A 3 -16.19 4.21 15.97
N ALA A 4 -15.27 3.30 16.26
CA ALA A 4 -14.09 3.64 17.06
C ALA A 4 -13.34 4.80 16.38
N PRO A 5 -12.80 5.76 17.15
CA PRO A 5 -12.10 6.89 16.56
C PRO A 5 -10.91 6.39 15.72
N ALA A 6 -10.85 6.86 14.49
CA ALA A 6 -9.88 6.45 13.46
C ALA A 6 -8.45 7.00 13.68
N PHE A 7 -8.09 7.33 14.93
CA PHE A 7 -6.75 7.79 15.27
C PHE A 7 -5.72 6.69 15.02
N GLY A 8 -4.74 6.97 14.16
CA GLY A 8 -3.66 6.06 13.82
C GLY A 8 -4.02 4.97 12.80
N THR A 9 -5.13 5.10 12.08
CA THR A 9 -5.53 4.16 11.01
C THR A 9 -5.30 4.70 9.60
N GLY A 10 -4.98 6.01 9.46
CA GLY A 10 -4.98 6.70 8.17
C GLY A 10 -6.39 6.75 7.58
N ILE A 11 -6.71 7.81 6.88
CA ILE A 11 -8.01 7.96 6.21
C ILE A 11 -7.75 8.59 4.85
N TYR A 12 -8.20 7.91 3.79
CA TYR A 12 -7.98 8.34 2.42
C TYR A 12 -9.30 8.34 1.65
N SER A 13 -9.53 9.37 0.88
CA SER A 13 -10.47 9.32 -0.24
C SER A 13 -9.88 8.46 -1.36
N PHE A 14 -10.72 8.01 -2.29
CA PHE A 14 -10.22 7.33 -3.49
C PHE A 14 -9.31 8.22 -4.37
N SER A 15 -9.49 9.53 -4.31
CA SER A 15 -8.65 10.48 -5.04
C SER A 15 -7.24 10.56 -4.42
N GLU A 16 -7.14 10.67 -3.11
CA GLU A 16 -5.85 10.67 -2.39
C GLU A 16 -5.13 9.33 -2.54
N ALA A 17 -5.85 8.21 -2.40
CA ALA A 17 -5.27 6.89 -2.65
C ALA A 17 -4.74 6.77 -4.08
N ALA A 18 -5.47 7.25 -5.08
CA ALA A 18 -5.00 7.26 -6.46
C ALA A 18 -3.78 8.15 -6.66
N GLN A 19 -3.71 9.32 -6.03
CA GLN A 19 -2.53 10.19 -6.08
C GLN A 19 -1.29 9.53 -5.48
N ILE A 20 -1.44 8.76 -4.39
CA ILE A 20 -0.33 8.01 -3.80
C ILE A 20 0.13 6.89 -4.75
N LEU A 21 -0.81 6.15 -5.33
CA LEU A 21 -0.53 4.99 -6.19
C LEU A 21 -0.09 5.39 -7.61
N VAL A 22 -0.47 6.59 -8.11
CA VAL A 22 -0.13 7.05 -9.47
C VAL A 22 1.38 7.22 -9.68
N HIS A 23 2.13 7.54 -8.64
CA HIS A 23 3.60 7.58 -8.69
C HIS A 23 4.24 6.22 -9.00
N ARG A 24 3.46 5.14 -8.91
CA ARG A 24 3.85 3.77 -9.22
C ARG A 24 3.25 3.28 -10.55
N ASP A 25 2.09 3.82 -10.93
CA ASP A 25 1.37 3.46 -12.16
C ASP A 25 0.45 4.62 -12.59
N PRO A 26 0.81 5.34 -13.65
CA PRO A 26 0.04 6.48 -14.16
C PRO A 26 -1.40 6.14 -14.60
N GLU A 27 -1.71 4.86 -14.82
CA GLU A 27 -3.05 4.42 -15.22
C GLU A 27 -4.01 4.24 -14.04
N VAL A 28 -3.49 4.23 -12.80
CA VAL A 28 -4.32 4.09 -11.60
C VAL A 28 -5.10 5.36 -11.33
N ARG A 29 -6.41 5.28 -11.47
CA ARG A 29 -7.35 6.37 -11.22
C ARG A 29 -8.31 6.02 -10.09
N ALA A 30 -8.83 7.03 -9.42
CA ALA A 30 -9.84 6.86 -8.38
C ALA A 30 -11.04 5.99 -8.83
N ALA A 31 -11.44 6.07 -10.09
CA ALA A 31 -12.49 5.23 -10.66
C ALA A 31 -12.10 3.74 -10.72
N THR A 32 -10.85 3.44 -11.05
CA THR A 32 -10.30 2.07 -11.04
C THR A 32 -10.32 1.49 -9.64
N LEU A 33 -9.86 2.25 -8.64
CA LEU A 33 -9.86 1.82 -7.23
C LEU A 33 -11.28 1.60 -6.71
N ARG A 34 -12.22 2.51 -7.03
CA ARG A 34 -13.65 2.33 -6.69
C ARG A 34 -14.21 1.04 -7.28
N ARG A 35 -13.88 0.73 -8.53
CA ARG A 35 -14.33 -0.50 -9.19
C ARG A 35 -13.77 -1.73 -8.49
N TRP A 36 -12.48 -1.77 -8.16
CA TRP A 36 -11.89 -2.91 -7.44
C TRP A 36 -12.56 -3.14 -6.08
N VAL A 37 -12.83 -2.05 -5.35
CA VAL A 37 -13.54 -2.10 -4.07
C VAL A 37 -15.00 -2.55 -4.25
N SER A 38 -15.74 -2.01 -5.21
CA SER A 38 -17.13 -2.41 -5.49
C SER A 38 -17.22 -3.85 -5.98
N ASP A 39 -16.20 -4.32 -6.65
CA ASP A 39 -16.07 -5.69 -7.11
C ASP A 39 -15.69 -6.68 -5.97
N GLY A 40 -15.60 -6.21 -4.72
CA GLY A 40 -15.37 -7.03 -3.52
C GLY A 40 -13.91 -7.27 -3.17
N LEU A 41 -12.96 -6.59 -3.83
CA LEU A 41 -11.57 -6.55 -3.41
C LEU A 41 -11.38 -5.40 -2.42
N ALA A 42 -10.76 -5.69 -1.28
CA ALA A 42 -10.50 -4.72 -0.22
C ALA A 42 -11.75 -3.85 0.11
N PRO A 43 -12.86 -4.45 0.64
CA PRO A 43 -14.04 -3.67 1.00
C PRO A 43 -13.63 -2.56 1.97
N PRO A 44 -14.12 -1.30 1.80
CA PRO A 44 -13.58 -0.15 2.51
C PRO A 44 -13.80 -0.30 4.02
N SER A 45 -12.79 0.03 4.81
CA SER A 45 -12.84 -0.04 6.28
C SER A 45 -13.87 0.92 6.87
N PHE A 46 -14.08 2.04 6.20
CA PHE A 46 -15.09 3.03 6.56
C PHE A 46 -16.19 3.00 5.49
N GLY A 47 -17.33 2.45 5.87
CA GLY A 47 -18.46 2.28 4.95
C GLY A 47 -18.89 3.58 4.26
N LEU A 48 -19.76 3.47 3.26
CA LEU A 48 -20.36 4.60 2.57
C LEU A 48 -21.00 5.55 3.59
N ALA A 49 -20.30 6.63 3.93
CA ALA A 49 -20.94 7.73 4.62
C ALA A 49 -22.02 8.32 3.70
N ALA A 50 -23.20 8.54 4.23
CA ALA A 50 -24.42 8.87 3.46
C ALA A 50 -24.33 10.13 2.55
N ALA A 51 -23.22 10.88 2.57
CA ALA A 51 -23.02 12.11 1.80
C ALA A 51 -21.61 12.28 1.19
N GLY A 52 -20.61 11.44 1.51
CA GLY A 52 -19.21 11.70 1.14
C GLY A 52 -18.46 10.60 0.38
N GLY A 53 -19.10 9.46 0.15
CA GLY A 53 -18.43 8.30 -0.44
C GLY A 53 -17.71 7.42 0.59
N ALA A 54 -17.24 6.25 0.16
CA ALA A 54 -16.44 5.35 0.99
C ALA A 54 -15.05 5.94 1.23
N LEU A 55 -14.54 5.76 2.46
CA LEU A 55 -13.18 6.12 2.84
C LEU A 55 -12.36 4.85 3.05
N LEU A 56 -11.09 4.94 2.72
CA LEU A 56 -10.11 3.87 2.81
C LEU A 56 -9.25 4.07 4.06
N SER A 57 -8.89 2.97 4.70
CA SER A 57 -7.84 2.95 5.73
C SER A 57 -6.45 2.78 5.10
N PHE A 58 -5.40 2.92 5.91
CA PHE A 58 -4.04 2.58 5.50
C PHE A 58 -3.92 1.11 5.06
N HIS A 59 -4.59 0.20 5.74
CA HIS A 59 -4.60 -1.23 5.35
C HIS A 59 -5.34 -1.46 4.02
N ASP A 60 -6.40 -0.69 3.75
CA ASP A 60 -7.06 -0.75 2.44
C ASP A 60 -6.13 -0.23 1.34
N LEU A 61 -5.38 0.86 1.60
CA LEU A 61 -4.40 1.43 0.66
C LEU A 61 -3.29 0.41 0.34
N VAL A 62 -2.69 -0.23 1.35
CA VAL A 62 -1.68 -1.29 1.17
C VAL A 62 -2.26 -2.47 0.40
N SER A 63 -3.50 -2.88 0.71
CA SER A 63 -4.18 -3.97 -0.01
C SER A 63 -4.42 -3.63 -1.48
N LEU A 64 -4.79 -2.40 -1.78
CA LEU A 64 -4.98 -1.93 -3.16
C LEU A 64 -3.66 -1.90 -3.95
N GLU A 65 -2.53 -1.58 -3.31
CA GLU A 65 -1.21 -1.68 -3.94
C GLU A 65 -0.85 -3.14 -4.27
N VAL A 66 -1.13 -4.08 -3.38
CA VAL A 66 -0.95 -5.52 -3.68
C VAL A 66 -1.80 -5.91 -4.89
N VAL A 67 -3.08 -5.53 -4.91
CA VAL A 67 -3.99 -5.79 -6.05
C VAL A 67 -3.42 -5.19 -7.33
N ARG A 68 -2.95 -3.95 -7.30
CA ARG A 68 -2.35 -3.26 -8.44
C ARG A 68 -1.18 -4.05 -9.03
N ARG A 69 -0.21 -4.44 -8.20
CA ARG A 69 0.97 -5.21 -8.62
C ARG A 69 0.61 -6.54 -9.26
N PHE A 70 -0.37 -7.24 -8.71
CA PHE A 70 -0.86 -8.47 -9.34
C PHE A 70 -1.57 -8.22 -10.66
N ARG A 71 -2.29 -7.10 -10.76
CA ARG A 71 -2.97 -6.72 -12.01
C ARG A 71 -1.97 -6.38 -13.13
N GLU A 72 -0.87 -5.69 -12.82
CA GLU A 72 0.25 -5.47 -13.74
C GLU A 72 0.84 -6.78 -14.28
N GLU A 73 0.91 -7.79 -13.42
CA GLU A 73 1.37 -9.12 -13.79
C GLU A 73 0.29 -9.97 -14.49
N GLY A 74 -0.87 -9.40 -14.82
CA GLY A 74 -1.94 -10.06 -15.56
C GLY A 74 -2.90 -10.92 -14.74
N VAL A 75 -2.78 -10.96 -13.41
CA VAL A 75 -3.67 -11.76 -12.55
C VAL A 75 -5.09 -11.18 -12.56
N SER A 76 -6.09 -12.04 -12.73
CA SER A 76 -7.49 -11.62 -12.76
C SER A 76 -8.00 -11.21 -11.37
N LEU A 77 -8.94 -10.25 -11.32
CA LEU A 77 -9.59 -9.85 -10.06
C LEU A 77 -10.32 -11.01 -9.37
N GLN A 78 -10.89 -11.92 -10.16
CA GLN A 78 -11.55 -13.10 -9.61
C GLN A 78 -10.57 -13.98 -8.81
N ARG A 79 -9.37 -14.16 -9.33
CA ARG A 79 -8.32 -14.95 -8.67
C ARG A 79 -7.87 -14.28 -7.37
N LEU A 80 -7.70 -12.97 -7.38
CA LEU A 80 -7.33 -12.20 -6.18
C LEU A 80 -8.39 -12.27 -5.09
N ARG A 81 -9.68 -12.30 -5.44
CA ARG A 81 -10.77 -12.50 -4.48
C ARG A 81 -10.71 -13.88 -3.82
N LEU A 82 -10.43 -14.92 -4.60
CA LEU A 82 -10.29 -16.28 -4.06
C LEU A 82 -9.13 -16.33 -3.06
N LEU A 83 -7.99 -15.73 -3.40
CA LEU A 83 -6.83 -15.65 -2.50
C LEU A 83 -7.15 -14.86 -1.23
N GLU A 84 -7.76 -13.69 -1.36
CA GLU A 84 -8.13 -12.87 -0.20
C GLU A 84 -9.11 -13.61 0.72
N HIS A 85 -10.10 -14.31 0.13
CA HIS A 85 -11.08 -15.08 0.89
C HIS A 85 -10.42 -16.24 1.65
N ALA A 86 -9.59 -17.04 0.98
CA ALA A 86 -8.87 -18.14 1.60
C ALA A 86 -7.94 -17.67 2.74
N LEU A 87 -7.23 -16.57 2.54
CA LEU A 87 -6.39 -15.96 3.59
C LEU A 87 -7.22 -15.49 4.79
N ARG A 88 -8.41 -14.94 4.56
CA ARG A 88 -9.30 -14.48 5.64
C ARG A 88 -9.92 -15.62 6.42
N GLU A 89 -10.22 -16.74 5.77
CA GLU A 89 -10.71 -17.94 6.46
C GLU A 89 -9.64 -18.55 7.36
N LEU A 90 -8.39 -18.60 6.90
CA LEU A 90 -7.27 -19.12 7.70
C LEU A 90 -6.81 -18.15 8.80
N HIS A 91 -6.98 -16.84 8.58
CA HIS A 91 -6.52 -15.79 9.48
C HIS A 91 -7.67 -14.81 9.78
N PRO A 92 -8.70 -15.20 10.54
CA PRO A 92 -9.90 -14.38 10.75
C PRO A 92 -9.62 -13.05 11.46
N ASP A 93 -8.52 -12.95 12.20
CA ASP A 93 -8.07 -11.72 12.85
C ASP A 93 -7.47 -10.70 11.85
N ALA A 94 -7.09 -11.13 10.67
CA ALA A 94 -6.55 -10.28 9.62
C ALA A 94 -7.68 -9.77 8.70
N ALA A 95 -8.39 -8.73 9.13
CA ALA A 95 -9.50 -8.15 8.35
C ALA A 95 -9.08 -7.71 6.93
N ARG A 96 -7.80 -7.44 6.71
CA ARG A 96 -7.18 -7.06 5.42
C ARG A 96 -5.93 -7.90 5.19
N PRO A 97 -6.04 -9.17 4.81
CA PRO A 97 -4.91 -10.09 4.78
C PRO A 97 -3.77 -9.64 3.86
N PHE A 98 -4.05 -8.91 2.78
CA PHE A 98 -3.02 -8.34 1.91
C PHE A 98 -2.17 -7.24 2.58
N ALA A 99 -2.66 -6.64 3.66
CA ALA A 99 -1.92 -5.68 4.48
C ALA A 99 -1.22 -6.33 5.68
N TYR A 100 -1.11 -7.66 5.69
CA TYR A 100 -0.44 -8.41 6.76
C TYR A 100 0.75 -9.19 6.22
N ASN A 101 1.77 -9.37 7.05
CA ASN A 101 2.96 -10.15 6.71
C ASN A 101 2.62 -11.59 6.29
N LEU A 102 1.56 -12.16 6.84
CA LEU A 102 1.07 -13.50 6.48
C LEU A 102 0.83 -13.68 4.97
N PHE A 103 0.41 -12.61 4.27
CA PHE A 103 0.27 -12.66 2.82
C PHE A 103 1.61 -12.97 2.13
N PHE A 104 2.71 -12.41 2.62
CA PHE A 104 4.04 -12.59 2.02
C PHE A 104 4.70 -13.90 2.44
N THR A 105 4.24 -14.54 3.52
CA THR A 105 4.74 -15.83 4.02
C THR A 105 3.88 -17.01 3.54
N ASP A 106 2.59 -16.95 3.75
CA ASP A 106 1.67 -18.07 3.56
C ASP A 106 0.89 -18.00 2.24
N GLY A 107 0.70 -16.76 1.73
CA GLY A 107 -0.11 -16.51 0.53
C GLY A 107 0.38 -17.25 -0.71
N ALA A 108 1.69 -17.49 -0.86
CA ALA A 108 2.23 -18.22 -2.00
C ALA A 108 1.77 -19.69 -1.99
N THR A 109 1.74 -20.35 -0.83
CA THR A 109 1.25 -21.72 -0.67
C THR A 109 -0.23 -21.81 -0.99
N ILE A 110 -1.03 -20.90 -0.44
CA ILE A 110 -2.48 -20.82 -0.69
C ILE A 110 -2.75 -20.57 -2.17
N TRP A 111 -1.97 -19.73 -2.84
CA TRP A 111 -2.08 -19.47 -4.27
C TRP A 111 -1.91 -20.74 -5.08
N VAL A 112 -0.92 -21.58 -4.74
CA VAL A 112 -0.70 -22.90 -5.38
C VAL A 112 -1.89 -23.81 -5.15
N GLU A 113 -2.40 -23.92 -3.91
CA GLU A 113 -3.58 -24.72 -3.57
C GLU A 113 -4.83 -24.30 -4.37
N LEU A 114 -4.93 -23.02 -4.72
CA LEU A 114 -5.96 -22.50 -5.62
C LEU A 114 -5.67 -22.78 -7.12
N GLY A 115 -4.65 -23.57 -7.43
CA GLY A 115 -4.26 -23.94 -8.81
C GLY A 115 -3.49 -22.84 -9.54
N GLY A 116 -2.75 -22.04 -8.80
CA GLY A 116 -1.99 -20.90 -9.33
C GLY A 116 -0.51 -21.20 -9.63
N GLU A 117 -0.07 -22.45 -9.60
CA GLU A 117 1.35 -22.83 -9.80
C GLU A 117 1.92 -22.42 -11.15
N ASN A 118 1.09 -22.34 -12.17
CA ASN A 118 1.51 -21.94 -13.53
C ASN A 118 1.32 -20.41 -13.78
N GLU A 119 0.88 -19.68 -12.80
CA GLU A 119 0.65 -18.23 -12.92
C GLU A 119 1.96 -17.43 -12.85
N PRO A 120 2.05 -16.29 -13.53
CA PRO A 120 3.30 -15.54 -13.66
C PRO A 120 3.85 -14.98 -12.35
N ASN A 121 3.07 -14.92 -11.28
CA ASN A 121 3.47 -14.31 -10.00
C ASN A 121 4.18 -15.24 -9.03
N LEU A 122 4.34 -16.50 -9.37
CA LEU A 122 5.06 -17.48 -8.57
C LEU A 122 6.37 -17.89 -9.23
N VAL A 123 7.37 -18.07 -8.40
CA VAL A 123 8.65 -18.64 -8.77
C VAL A 123 8.89 -19.83 -7.85
N GLU A 124 9.20 -20.98 -8.42
CA GLU A 124 9.67 -22.12 -7.63
C GLU A 124 10.93 -21.72 -6.86
N ALA A 125 10.91 -21.87 -5.56
CA ALA A 125 12.08 -21.56 -4.76
C ALA A 125 13.13 -22.65 -4.98
N VAL A 126 14.17 -22.33 -5.72
CA VAL A 126 15.36 -23.18 -5.87
C VAL A 126 16.07 -23.23 -4.53
N GLY A 127 15.90 -24.30 -3.79
CA GLY A 127 16.54 -24.48 -2.50
C GLY A 127 16.10 -25.75 -1.78
N LYS A 128 16.45 -25.90 -0.53
CA LYS A 128 16.48 -27.12 0.30
C LYS A 128 15.16 -27.91 0.45
N ARG A 129 14.05 -27.45 -0.13
CA ARG A 129 12.76 -28.18 -0.14
C ARG A 129 12.17 -28.14 -1.53
N PRO A 130 12.02 -29.28 -2.22
CA PRO A 130 11.25 -29.38 -3.45
C PRO A 130 9.82 -28.87 -3.22
N ASN A 131 9.29 -28.10 -4.16
CA ASN A 131 7.95 -27.50 -4.13
C ASN A 131 7.74 -26.34 -3.16
N GLN A 132 8.78 -25.59 -2.81
CA GLN A 132 8.61 -24.32 -2.08
C GLN A 132 8.46 -23.18 -3.06
N TYR A 133 7.24 -22.70 -3.22
CA TYR A 133 6.91 -21.54 -4.05
C TYR A 133 7.20 -20.21 -3.32
N ALA A 134 7.48 -19.20 -4.09
CA ALA A 134 7.68 -17.84 -3.56
C ALA A 134 7.13 -16.81 -4.54
N TRP A 135 6.70 -15.66 -4.00
CA TRP A 135 6.26 -14.55 -4.82
C TRP A 135 7.39 -14.02 -5.72
N ARG A 136 7.02 -13.53 -6.92
CA ARG A 136 7.96 -12.85 -7.83
C ARG A 136 8.67 -11.69 -7.16
N PRO A 137 9.84 -11.28 -7.69
CA PRO A 137 10.65 -10.20 -7.11
C PRO A 137 9.87 -8.92 -6.84
N ALA A 138 8.94 -8.52 -7.71
CA ALA A 138 8.13 -7.32 -7.53
C ALA A 138 7.28 -7.34 -6.24
N ILE A 139 6.65 -8.48 -5.93
CA ILE A 139 5.86 -8.65 -4.70
C ILE A 139 6.78 -8.72 -3.47
N LYS A 140 7.92 -9.41 -3.59
CA LYS A 140 8.92 -9.46 -2.50
C LYS A 140 9.55 -8.08 -2.22
N THR A 141 9.76 -7.28 -3.25
CA THR A 141 10.28 -5.91 -3.11
C THR A 141 9.28 -5.07 -2.34
N PHE A 142 7.99 -5.16 -2.66
CA PHE A 142 6.96 -4.45 -1.92
C PHE A 142 6.92 -4.85 -0.43
N ALA A 143 7.12 -6.13 -0.11
CA ALA A 143 7.19 -6.57 1.28
C ALA A 143 8.32 -5.87 2.08
N LYS A 144 9.41 -5.47 1.42
CA LYS A 144 10.52 -4.72 2.05
C LYS A 144 10.21 -3.23 2.21
N GLU A 145 9.32 -2.69 1.39
CA GLU A 145 8.86 -1.31 1.49
C GLU A 145 7.88 -1.13 2.67
N VAL A 146 7.21 -2.21 3.11
CA VAL A 146 6.23 -2.19 4.20
C VAL A 146 6.89 -2.61 5.52
N ARG A 147 6.71 -1.78 6.55
CA ARG A 147 7.07 -2.12 7.93
C ARG A 147 5.86 -2.78 8.61
N PHE A 148 6.08 -3.95 9.20
CA PHE A 148 5.06 -4.72 9.90
C PHE A 148 5.18 -4.58 11.41
N GLY A 149 4.03 -4.53 12.09
CA GLY A 149 3.91 -4.49 13.52
C GLY A 149 4.02 -5.87 14.18
N ARG A 150 3.83 -5.91 15.49
CA ARG A 150 3.98 -7.15 16.28
C ARG A 150 2.96 -8.24 15.96
N ARG A 151 1.78 -7.87 15.46
CA ARG A 151 0.73 -8.81 15.03
C ARG A 151 0.79 -9.10 13.53
N GLY A 152 1.84 -8.64 12.85
CA GLY A 152 2.02 -8.83 11.42
C GLY A 152 1.27 -7.81 10.55
N GLU A 153 0.56 -6.86 11.13
CA GLU A 153 -0.13 -5.78 10.41
C GLU A 153 0.86 -4.78 9.82
N ALA A 154 0.56 -4.22 8.64
CA ALA A 154 1.29 -3.11 8.08
C ALA A 154 1.14 -1.87 8.99
N VAL A 155 2.25 -1.26 9.40
CA VAL A 155 2.27 -0.07 10.27
C VAL A 155 2.89 1.15 9.61
N ALA A 156 3.68 0.97 8.57
CA ALA A 156 4.17 2.05 7.72
C ALA A 156 4.54 1.52 6.34
N TRP A 157 4.63 2.39 5.34
CA TRP A 157 5.01 2.07 3.98
C TRP A 157 5.97 3.13 3.43
N ALA A 158 7.19 2.73 3.05
CA ALA A 158 8.16 3.57 2.37
C ALA A 158 7.77 3.71 0.90
N LEU A 159 7.44 4.93 0.48
CA LEU A 159 7.11 5.25 -0.91
C LEU A 159 8.37 5.48 -1.75
N SER A 160 9.43 6.03 -1.13
CA SER A 160 10.78 6.14 -1.66
C SER A 160 11.79 5.91 -0.53
N ASP A 161 13.05 6.17 -0.76
CA ASP A 161 14.07 6.10 0.28
C ASP A 161 13.81 7.10 1.41
N ARG A 162 13.23 8.26 1.08
CA ARG A 162 13.04 9.40 1.99
C ARG A 162 11.59 9.83 2.19
N VAL A 163 10.62 9.17 1.55
CA VAL A 163 9.17 9.43 1.73
C VAL A 163 8.51 8.20 2.32
N GLU A 164 7.73 8.38 3.40
CA GLU A 164 6.97 7.30 4.01
C GLU A 164 5.53 7.72 4.36
N ILE A 165 4.67 6.73 4.47
CA ILE A 165 3.37 6.83 5.10
C ILE A 165 3.41 6.08 6.44
N ASP A 166 3.10 6.75 7.54
CA ASP A 166 2.79 6.15 8.83
C ASP A 166 1.41 6.66 9.28
N PRO A 167 0.40 5.80 9.41
CA PRO A 167 -0.96 6.24 9.77
C PRO A 167 -1.06 6.94 11.13
N LYS A 168 -0.03 6.84 11.98
CA LYS A 168 0.09 7.56 13.26
C LYS A 168 0.69 8.95 13.10
N VAL A 169 1.27 9.24 11.95
CA VAL A 169 1.87 10.53 11.62
C VAL A 169 1.00 11.24 10.60
N GLN A 170 0.62 12.49 10.88
CA GLN A 170 -0.20 13.34 9.98
C GLN A 170 -1.41 12.60 9.36
N PHE A 171 -2.07 11.72 10.15
CA PHE A 171 -3.22 10.90 9.72
C PHE A 171 -2.95 10.00 8.51
N GLY A 172 -1.68 9.64 8.27
CA GLY A 172 -1.26 8.83 7.13
C GLY A 172 -0.98 9.61 5.86
N GLU A 173 -0.88 10.93 5.94
CA GLU A 173 -0.38 11.74 4.83
C GLU A 173 1.10 11.38 4.55
N PRO A 174 1.55 11.30 3.27
CA PRO A 174 2.95 11.11 2.96
C PRO A 174 3.82 12.20 3.58
N VAL A 175 4.88 11.80 4.29
CA VAL A 175 5.80 12.69 5.00
C VAL A 175 7.26 12.37 4.63
N VAL A 176 8.14 13.32 4.87
CA VAL A 176 9.59 13.05 4.89
C VAL A 176 9.86 12.05 6.00
N LYS A 177 10.51 10.95 5.66
CA LYS A 177 10.75 9.81 6.53
C LYS A 177 11.45 10.21 7.84
N GLY A 178 10.92 9.70 8.94
CA GLY A 178 11.42 10.03 10.28
C GLY A 178 11.02 11.42 10.79
N THR A 179 10.22 12.18 10.03
CA THR A 179 9.74 13.49 10.42
C THR A 179 8.20 13.54 10.47
N ARG A 180 7.65 14.72 10.71
CA ARG A 180 6.21 15.02 10.58
C ARG A 180 5.93 16.01 9.44
N LEU A 181 6.90 16.25 8.55
CA LEU A 181 6.81 17.22 7.46
C LEU A 181 6.09 16.60 6.26
N PRO A 182 4.85 17.03 5.92
CA PRO A 182 4.13 16.51 4.77
C PRO A 182 4.81 16.92 3.46
N ILE A 183 4.93 15.99 2.53
CA ILE A 183 5.57 16.26 1.21
C ILE A 183 4.83 17.34 0.42
N ARG A 184 3.52 17.51 0.62
CA ARG A 184 2.75 18.60 -0.03
C ARG A 184 3.20 20.00 0.40
N VAL A 185 3.77 20.16 1.61
CA VAL A 185 4.34 21.43 2.07
C VAL A 185 5.58 21.73 1.25
N ILE A 186 6.50 20.76 1.14
CA ILE A 186 7.70 20.87 0.30
C ILE A 186 7.32 21.15 -1.15
N ALA A 187 6.36 20.39 -1.70
CA ALA A 187 5.90 20.57 -3.08
C ALA A 187 5.44 22.02 -3.37
N ARG A 188 4.69 22.60 -2.42
CA ARG A 188 4.20 23.98 -2.57
C ARG A 188 5.32 25.01 -2.51
N GLU A 189 6.29 24.81 -1.63
CA GLU A 189 7.39 25.76 -1.43
C GLU A 189 8.41 25.71 -2.58
N LEU A 190 8.66 24.53 -3.15
CA LEU A 190 9.52 24.33 -4.32
C LEU A 190 9.04 25.06 -5.58
N VAL A 191 7.80 25.53 -5.62
CA VAL A 191 7.29 26.36 -6.75
C VAL A 191 8.05 27.68 -6.85
N SER A 192 8.51 28.25 -5.72
CA SER A 192 9.09 29.59 -5.65
C SER A 192 10.47 29.64 -4.99
N HIS A 193 10.92 28.53 -4.41
CA HIS A 193 12.15 28.49 -3.62
C HIS A 193 13.03 27.31 -4.04
N SER A 194 14.33 27.43 -3.79
CA SER A 194 15.30 26.38 -4.03
C SER A 194 15.16 25.24 -2.99
N ALA A 195 15.63 24.05 -3.35
CA ALA A 195 15.63 22.91 -2.43
C ALA A 195 16.43 23.19 -1.15
N GLN A 196 17.52 23.98 -1.24
CA GLN A 196 18.32 24.35 -0.07
C GLN A 196 17.54 25.26 0.89
N GLU A 197 16.86 26.30 0.39
CA GLU A 197 16.06 27.18 1.22
C GLU A 197 14.94 26.42 1.94
N VAL A 198 14.24 25.53 1.21
CA VAL A 198 13.18 24.69 1.80
C VAL A 198 13.74 23.75 2.88
N ALA A 199 14.90 23.13 2.62
CA ALA A 199 15.57 22.27 3.58
C ALA A 199 15.96 23.02 4.86
N ASP A 200 16.54 24.23 4.72
CA ASP A 200 16.94 25.08 5.85
C ASP A 200 15.73 25.48 6.70
N TRP A 201 14.60 25.84 6.09
CA TRP A 201 13.38 26.25 6.82
C TRP A 201 12.76 25.14 7.64
N HIS A 202 12.84 23.90 7.16
CA HIS A 202 12.24 22.75 7.82
C HIS A 202 13.23 21.92 8.64
N ALA A 203 14.51 22.32 8.67
CA ALA A 203 15.59 21.61 9.34
C ALA A 203 15.67 20.13 8.94
N VAL A 204 15.57 19.89 7.63
CA VAL A 204 15.75 18.58 6.98
C VAL A 204 16.96 18.63 6.03
N ASP A 205 17.45 17.46 5.59
CA ASP A 205 18.53 17.41 4.63
C ASP A 205 18.04 17.87 3.24
N VAL A 206 18.91 18.53 2.47
CA VAL A 206 18.57 18.94 1.11
C VAL A 206 18.25 17.75 0.20
N GLU A 207 18.86 16.60 0.45
CA GLU A 207 18.59 15.33 -0.20
C GLU A 207 17.17 14.84 0.06
N ASP A 208 16.59 15.12 1.24
CA ASP A 208 15.18 14.81 1.53
C ASP A 208 14.24 15.61 0.63
N VAL A 209 14.54 16.90 0.46
CA VAL A 209 13.75 17.79 -0.40
C VAL A 209 13.90 17.39 -1.88
N GLN A 210 15.09 16.97 -2.29
CA GLN A 210 15.35 16.50 -3.66
C GLN A 210 14.61 15.20 -3.96
N ASP A 211 14.66 14.21 -3.04
CA ASP A 211 13.92 12.94 -3.18
C ASP A 211 12.41 13.18 -3.25
N VAL A 212 11.87 14.07 -2.42
CA VAL A 212 10.45 14.47 -2.50
C VAL A 212 10.11 15.07 -3.87
N ARG A 213 10.95 15.96 -4.41
CA ARG A 213 10.74 16.53 -5.74
C ARG A 213 10.74 15.46 -6.83
N ASP A 214 11.71 14.55 -6.78
CA ASP A 214 11.85 13.48 -7.77
C ASP A 214 10.69 12.47 -7.65
N PHE A 215 10.27 12.14 -6.43
CA PHE A 215 9.09 11.35 -6.16
C PHE A 215 7.81 11.97 -6.75
N LEU A 216 7.62 13.28 -6.61
CA LEU A 216 6.44 13.98 -7.13
C LEU A 216 6.46 14.16 -8.66
N ALA A 217 7.63 14.06 -9.30
CA ALA A 217 7.79 14.19 -10.74
C ALA A 217 7.67 12.84 -11.50
N ALA A 218 7.73 11.72 -10.77
CA ALA A 218 7.64 10.38 -11.34
C ALA A 218 6.21 9.99 -11.68
#